data_7ec015ced3a6df7484f7e1a8bc3994c1
#
_entry.id   7ec015ced3a6df7484f7e1a8bc3994c1
#
_cell.length_a   1.000
_cell.length_b   1.000
_cell.length_c   1.000
_cell.angle_alpha   90.00
_cell.angle_beta   90.00
_cell.angle_gamma   90.00
#
_symmetry.space_group_name_H-M   'P 1'
#
loop_
_entity.id
_entity.type
_entity.pdbx_description
1 polymer ?
#
loop_
_entity_poly.entity_id
_entity_poly.type
_entity_poly.pdbx_seq_one_letter_code
_entity_poly.pdbx_strand_id
1 'polypeptide(L)'
;MASFFKLITAARSNPKADGEQKAIVYFDFCGMTAFNRKYGYAGGDNLIRSLSGLLISYFGKENCTRFAQDNFGVYTSTDGLEAKLKKLFTECLNLNEGKTLPLRVGIYVDDKDGVEIGVACDRAKMACNVNQRTQASVYEYFSEALLVEAKESEKEKYRLAYTNRLTELPNFGWFEKEIPEIIKKFPQERKAGAFFIVKMKSQRLESLKSTYDRDLIVKGIVELMEKLRENNPWVRELSISSEMSQLYLLGCLPEGLSFAEAGVKLVRDGAFMQVGRYTFRMNYSAGIALVPATGELDIVALMNQADTARVAATDKGKTVGIYDEQIQKKKLFQKNIEDLAPKALDNGEFQVWLQPKYHLVKQETVGAEALVRWHSPELGFLMPSSFINIFEKNGFIIDLDYYMLEQAFKMQRERLDAGKLIVPISVNQSGLHASETGYLKRMRKLVDKYDLPAGSIDLEITETVFVDFEKQESRTEAVKRVNKLREMGFTVSMDDFCTGYSSIAMLQTLTMDVMKIDRAMLLASEQSERGRKLLRNVIDMGKSVEMAVLCEGIESREQETLLIESGCTFGQGFLYKKPMPAQEFFRCFDSRDMDHKS
;
A
#
# COMPACT_ATOMS: atom_id res chain seq x y z
N MET A 1 7.24 48.69 22.27
CA MET A 1 6.93 48.84 20.84
C MET A 1 6.21 50.18 20.56
N ALA A 2 5.05 50.48 21.18
CA ALA A 2 4.29 51.73 20.93
C ALA A 2 5.10 53.02 21.18
N SER A 3 5.93 53.11 22.25
CA SER A 3 6.80 54.24 22.54
C SER A 3 7.92 54.39 21.52
N PHE A 4 8.48 53.32 21.01
CA PHE A 4 9.52 53.32 19.99
C PHE A 4 8.97 53.81 18.63
N PHE A 5 7.76 53.37 18.22
CA PHE A 5 7.11 53.90 17.02
C PHE A 5 6.77 55.37 17.14
N LYS A 6 6.32 55.84 18.33
CA LYS A 6 6.11 57.26 18.60
C LYS A 6 7.41 58.08 18.49
N LEU A 7 8.53 57.55 18.98
CA LEU A 7 9.84 58.19 18.87
C LEU A 7 10.23 58.37 17.40
N ILE A 8 10.13 57.33 16.60
CA ILE A 8 10.48 57.39 15.16
C ILE A 8 9.54 58.36 14.43
N THR A 9 8.22 58.31 14.72
CA THR A 9 7.25 59.24 14.15
C THR A 9 7.60 60.69 14.49
N ALA A 10 7.92 60.98 15.75
CA ALA A 10 8.31 62.34 16.21
C ALA A 10 9.62 62.82 15.54
N ALA A 11 10.60 61.92 15.39
CA ALA A 11 11.87 62.25 14.73
C ALA A 11 11.68 62.50 13.22
N ARG A 12 10.81 61.75 12.55
CA ARG A 12 10.46 61.96 11.13
C ARG A 12 9.67 63.25 10.91
N SER A 13 8.84 63.67 11.89
CA SER A 13 8.00 64.88 11.83
C SER A 13 8.74 66.18 12.13
N ASN A 14 10.01 66.14 12.62
CA ASN A 14 10.79 67.31 13.01
C ASN A 14 11.77 67.70 11.89
N PRO A 15 11.47 68.74 11.06
CA PRO A 15 12.30 69.11 9.92
C PRO A 15 13.61 69.87 10.32
N LYS A 16 13.81 70.18 11.59
CA LYS A 16 14.97 70.93 12.09
C LYS A 16 16.09 70.10 12.70
N ALA A 17 16.01 68.76 12.63
CA ALA A 17 17.15 67.92 12.98
C ALA A 17 18.14 67.97 11.81
N ASP A 18 19.06 68.85 11.82
CA ASP A 18 20.10 69.08 10.84
C ASP A 18 20.71 67.81 10.31
N GLY A 19 20.51 67.55 9.02
CA GLY A 19 21.39 66.75 8.18
C GLY A 19 21.81 65.34 8.65
N GLU A 20 21.47 64.96 9.87
CA GLU A 20 21.88 63.71 10.48
C GLU A 20 20.99 62.56 10.04
N GLN A 21 21.56 61.65 9.28
CA GLN A 21 20.86 60.45 8.79
C GLN A 21 20.65 59.50 9.96
N LYS A 22 19.44 58.99 10.13
CA LYS A 22 19.08 58.06 11.20
C LYS A 22 18.92 56.63 10.65
N ALA A 23 19.06 55.65 11.53
CA ALA A 23 18.86 54.24 11.18
C ALA A 23 18.03 53.51 12.25
N ILE A 24 17.26 52.56 11.77
CA ILE A 24 16.66 51.50 12.60
C ILE A 24 17.64 50.34 12.59
N VAL A 25 18.07 49.92 13.76
CA VAL A 25 19.03 48.84 13.95
C VAL A 25 18.34 47.69 14.69
N TYR A 26 18.35 46.53 14.10
CA TYR A 26 17.76 45.33 14.65
C TYR A 26 18.84 44.38 15.15
N PHE A 27 18.72 43.89 16.36
CA PHE A 27 19.68 43.00 17.01
C PHE A 27 19.03 41.68 17.36
N ASP A 28 19.75 40.58 17.16
CA ASP A 28 19.32 39.23 17.47
C ASP A 28 20.51 38.34 17.86
N PHE A 29 20.31 37.42 18.82
CA PHE A 29 21.33 36.44 19.19
C PHE A 29 21.33 35.22 18.28
N CYS A 30 22.53 34.78 17.88
CA CYS A 30 22.66 33.52 17.13
C CYS A 30 22.62 32.31 18.08
N GLY A 31 21.55 31.51 18.01
CA GLY A 31 21.53 30.19 18.68
C GLY A 31 21.00 30.17 20.10
N MET A 32 20.12 31.08 20.52
CA MET A 32 19.50 31.12 21.86
C MET A 32 18.86 29.77 22.29
N THR A 33 18.27 29.02 21.37
CA THR A 33 17.69 27.71 21.70
C THR A 33 18.75 26.71 22.20
N ALA A 34 19.89 26.64 21.53
CA ALA A 34 21.00 25.78 21.94
C ALA A 34 21.64 26.29 23.26
N PHE A 35 21.75 27.62 23.42
CA PHE A 35 22.22 28.23 24.65
C PHE A 35 21.33 27.90 25.85
N ASN A 36 20.01 28.02 25.71
CA ASN A 36 19.04 27.67 26.75
C ASN A 36 19.08 26.18 27.12
N ARG A 37 19.31 25.28 26.14
CA ARG A 37 19.53 23.85 26.43
C ARG A 37 20.78 23.59 27.26
N LYS A 38 21.85 24.38 27.04
CA LYS A 38 23.14 24.20 27.72
C LYS A 38 23.19 24.87 29.11
N TYR A 39 22.62 26.07 29.26
CA TYR A 39 22.75 26.91 30.45
C TYR A 39 21.42 27.17 31.17
N GLY A 40 20.32 26.57 30.71
CA GLY A 40 18.99 26.79 31.26
C GLY A 40 18.34 28.09 30.81
N TYR A 41 17.03 28.21 30.98
CA TYR A 41 16.28 29.43 30.65
C TYR A 41 16.71 30.63 31.48
N ALA A 42 17.05 30.43 32.78
CA ALA A 42 17.56 31.51 33.66
C ALA A 42 18.87 32.10 33.13
N GLY A 43 19.76 31.25 32.55
CA GLY A 43 21.00 31.71 31.91
C GLY A 43 20.71 32.54 30.66
N GLY A 44 19.74 32.14 29.84
CA GLY A 44 19.30 32.90 28.68
C GLY A 44 18.68 34.25 29.05
N ASP A 45 17.83 34.29 30.08
CA ASP A 45 17.24 35.54 30.57
C ASP A 45 18.30 36.52 31.10
N ASN A 46 19.35 36.01 31.75
CA ASN A 46 20.48 36.84 32.20
C ASN A 46 21.24 37.41 31.01
N LEU A 47 21.54 36.62 29.99
CA LEU A 47 22.19 37.07 28.77
C LEU A 47 21.39 38.19 28.07
N ILE A 48 20.07 38.00 27.96
CA ILE A 48 19.13 38.96 27.35
C ILE A 48 19.14 40.30 28.17
N ARG A 49 19.10 40.21 29.51
CA ARG A 49 19.18 41.42 30.39
C ARG A 49 20.51 42.13 30.23
N SER A 50 21.62 41.41 30.18
CA SER A 50 22.96 41.97 29.99
C SER A 50 23.06 42.70 28.65
N LEU A 51 22.54 42.11 27.55
CA LEU A 51 22.50 42.80 26.26
C LEU A 51 21.61 44.06 26.31
N SER A 52 20.44 43.99 26.95
CA SER A 52 19.55 45.13 27.09
C SER A 52 20.26 46.28 27.81
N GLY A 53 20.98 45.99 28.90
CA GLY A 53 21.79 47.00 29.63
C GLY A 53 22.89 47.61 28.76
N LEU A 54 23.57 46.77 27.97
CA LEU A 54 24.63 47.23 27.08
C LEU A 54 24.07 48.10 25.96
N LEU A 55 22.94 47.73 25.33
CA LEU A 55 22.30 48.56 24.30
C LEU A 55 21.86 49.91 24.85
N ILE A 56 21.29 49.95 26.05
CA ILE A 56 20.89 51.20 26.72
C ILE A 56 22.10 52.11 27.01
N SER A 57 23.25 51.56 27.42
CA SER A 57 24.46 52.32 27.66
C SER A 57 25.05 52.98 26.41
N TYR A 58 24.92 52.31 25.24
CA TYR A 58 25.44 52.81 23.97
C TYR A 58 24.51 53.78 23.25
N PHE A 59 23.19 53.57 23.36
CA PHE A 59 22.20 54.23 22.50
C PHE A 59 21.18 55.07 23.27
N GLY A 60 21.14 54.99 24.60
CA GLY A 60 20.12 55.65 25.43
C GLY A 60 18.84 54.80 25.57
N LYS A 61 18.21 54.89 26.74
CA LYS A 61 17.01 54.10 27.09
C LYS A 61 15.82 54.41 26.18
N GLU A 62 15.66 55.68 25.83
CA GLU A 62 14.58 56.18 24.96
C GLU A 62 14.66 55.64 23.53
N ASN A 63 15.87 55.36 23.06
CA ASN A 63 16.15 54.92 21.69
C ASN A 63 16.10 53.39 21.52
N CYS A 64 15.96 52.63 22.61
CA CYS A 64 15.97 51.19 22.62
C CYS A 64 14.60 50.61 22.87
N THR A 65 14.27 49.50 22.17
CA THR A 65 13.08 48.69 22.43
C THR A 65 13.42 47.23 22.38
N ARG A 66 12.61 46.40 23.05
CA ARG A 66 12.61 44.95 22.89
C ARG A 66 11.35 44.57 22.15
N PHE A 67 11.48 43.89 20.97
CA PHE A 67 10.35 43.47 20.16
C PHE A 67 9.73 42.21 20.72
N ALA A 68 10.50 41.14 20.86
CA ALA A 68 10.08 39.87 21.43
C ALA A 68 11.32 39.04 21.81
N GLN A 69 11.19 38.16 22.80
CA GLN A 69 12.23 37.17 23.19
C GLN A 69 13.65 37.79 23.28
N ASP A 70 14.53 37.50 22.32
CA ASP A 70 15.93 37.93 22.21
C ASP A 70 16.15 39.02 21.16
N ASN A 71 15.08 39.63 20.64
CA ASN A 71 15.12 40.63 19.57
C ASN A 71 14.98 42.03 20.10
N PHE A 72 15.91 42.93 19.71
CA PHE A 72 15.93 44.33 20.12
C PHE A 72 15.95 45.26 18.91
N GLY A 73 15.39 46.44 19.10
CA GLY A 73 15.43 47.53 18.13
C GLY A 73 16.06 48.76 18.74
N VAL A 74 16.86 49.46 17.95
CA VAL A 74 17.46 50.73 18.29
C VAL A 74 17.22 51.73 17.16
N TYR A 75 16.85 52.98 17.51
CA TYR A 75 16.78 54.09 16.55
C TYR A 75 17.89 55.08 16.87
N THR A 76 18.82 55.27 15.94
CA THR A 76 20.04 56.05 16.21
C THR A 76 20.55 56.76 14.97
N SER A 77 21.51 57.69 15.12
CA SER A 77 22.27 58.28 14.03
C SER A 77 23.14 57.23 13.33
N THR A 78 23.29 57.37 12.01
CA THR A 78 24.27 56.60 11.24
C THR A 78 25.71 57.04 11.49
N ASP A 79 25.91 58.26 12.00
CA ASP A 79 27.24 58.80 12.23
C ASP A 79 27.97 58.02 13.34
N GLY A 80 29.12 57.49 13.00
CA GLY A 80 29.90 56.63 13.88
C GLY A 80 29.26 55.31 14.28
N LEU A 81 28.14 54.90 13.70
CA LEU A 81 27.39 53.70 14.06
C LEU A 81 28.24 52.42 13.96
N GLU A 82 28.99 52.26 12.87
CA GLU A 82 29.84 51.08 12.69
C GLU A 82 30.93 50.95 13.78
N ALA A 83 31.54 52.07 14.14
CA ALA A 83 32.53 52.09 15.23
C ALA A 83 31.91 51.72 16.57
N LYS A 84 30.66 52.18 16.84
CA LYS A 84 29.90 51.81 18.04
C LYS A 84 29.56 50.31 18.01
N LEU A 85 29.13 49.77 16.89
CA LEU A 85 28.80 48.33 16.75
C LEU A 85 30.05 47.45 16.96
N LYS A 86 31.20 47.81 16.41
CA LYS A 86 32.46 47.06 16.61
C LYS A 86 32.87 47.03 18.08
N LYS A 87 32.75 48.16 18.82
CA LYS A 87 32.99 48.21 20.27
C LYS A 87 31.99 47.35 21.04
N LEU A 88 30.70 47.46 20.70
CA LEU A 88 29.61 46.69 21.30
C LEU A 88 29.84 45.18 21.10
N PHE A 89 30.28 44.74 19.93
CA PHE A 89 30.61 43.34 19.66
C PHE A 89 31.75 42.82 20.55
N THR A 90 32.78 43.65 20.78
CA THR A 90 33.88 43.30 21.67
C THR A 90 33.41 43.16 23.11
N GLU A 91 32.56 44.08 23.60
CA GLU A 91 31.99 44.01 24.95
C GLU A 91 31.00 42.85 25.10
N CYS A 92 30.25 42.50 24.04
CA CYS A 92 29.38 41.35 24.04
C CYS A 92 30.09 40.00 24.31
N LEU A 93 31.38 39.89 23.99
CA LEU A 93 32.18 38.70 24.29
C LEU A 93 32.34 38.47 25.80
N ASN A 94 32.22 39.50 26.60
CA ASN A 94 32.34 39.45 28.05
C ASN A 94 31.00 39.41 28.79
N LEU A 95 29.88 39.46 28.08
CA LEU A 95 28.56 39.40 28.70
C LEU A 95 28.36 38.05 29.43
N ASN A 96 27.63 38.12 30.53
CA ASN A 96 27.25 36.96 31.32
C ASN A 96 28.45 36.05 31.68
N GLU A 97 29.56 36.67 32.13
CA GLU A 97 30.83 36.00 32.51
C GLU A 97 31.47 35.20 31.34
N GLY A 98 31.38 35.75 30.12
CA GLY A 98 31.89 35.08 28.92
C GLY A 98 30.98 33.95 28.35
N LYS A 99 29.85 33.67 29.00
CA LYS A 99 28.82 32.77 28.49
C LYS A 99 27.85 33.57 27.61
N THR A 100 28.22 33.75 26.35
CA THR A 100 27.50 34.64 25.42
C THR A 100 27.30 33.96 24.07
N LEU A 101 26.62 34.66 23.19
CA LEU A 101 26.33 34.27 21.80
C LEU A 101 26.72 35.40 20.85
N PRO A 102 27.09 35.10 19.61
CA PRO A 102 27.27 36.12 18.58
C PRO A 102 25.97 36.89 18.33
N LEU A 103 26.11 38.18 18.05
CA LEU A 103 25.02 39.06 17.64
C LEU A 103 24.94 39.17 16.12
N ARG A 104 23.75 39.13 15.62
CA ARG A 104 23.40 39.55 14.26
C ARG A 104 22.76 40.92 14.35
N VAL A 105 23.19 41.81 13.49
CA VAL A 105 22.68 43.18 13.46
C VAL A 105 22.27 43.54 12.05
N GLY A 106 21.04 43.97 11.87
CA GLY A 106 20.54 44.50 10.60
C GLY A 106 20.26 45.98 10.71
N ILE A 107 20.68 46.75 9.71
CA ILE A 107 20.59 48.20 9.69
C ILE A 107 19.76 48.66 8.52
N TYR A 108 18.68 49.37 8.78
CA TYR A 108 17.93 50.11 7.78
C TYR A 108 18.17 51.59 7.96
N VAL A 109 18.73 52.24 6.93
CA VAL A 109 18.94 53.68 6.93
C VAL A 109 17.61 54.37 6.64
N ASP A 110 17.15 55.21 7.55
CA ASP A 110 15.86 55.89 7.48
C ASP A 110 16.02 57.20 6.67
N ASP A 111 15.83 57.10 5.38
CA ASP A 111 16.01 58.16 4.39
C ASP A 111 14.80 59.08 4.21
N LYS A 112 13.81 59.00 5.08
CA LYS A 112 12.57 59.82 5.08
C LYS A 112 11.64 59.61 3.87
N ASP A 113 11.85 58.55 3.06
CA ASP A 113 11.11 58.29 1.81
C ASP A 113 9.68 57.73 2.01
N GLY A 114 9.01 58.04 3.12
CA GLY A 114 7.60 57.72 3.35
C GLY A 114 7.33 56.25 3.65
N VAL A 115 8.34 55.41 3.85
CA VAL A 115 8.18 54.00 4.22
C VAL A 115 7.56 53.88 5.60
N GLU A 116 6.50 53.11 5.74
CA GLU A 116 5.87 52.86 7.04
C GLU A 116 6.87 52.29 8.05
N ILE A 117 6.80 52.73 9.32
CA ILE A 117 7.76 52.33 10.36
C ILE A 117 7.80 50.80 10.54
N GLY A 118 6.67 50.11 10.42
CA GLY A 118 6.60 48.66 10.46
C GLY A 118 7.47 48.03 9.38
N VAL A 119 7.33 48.51 8.14
CA VAL A 119 8.09 48.04 6.97
C VAL A 119 9.59 48.37 7.15
N ALA A 120 9.93 49.52 7.70
CA ALA A 120 11.32 49.91 7.98
C ALA A 120 11.97 48.98 9.02
N CYS A 121 11.23 48.58 10.07
CA CYS A 121 11.67 47.57 11.03
C CYS A 121 11.84 46.18 10.38
N ASP A 122 10.92 45.78 9.50
CA ASP A 122 11.03 44.52 8.78
C ASP A 122 12.23 44.50 7.83
N ARG A 123 12.55 45.62 7.19
CA ARG A 123 13.77 45.80 6.38
C ARG A 123 15.06 45.65 7.20
N ALA A 124 15.12 46.23 8.39
CA ALA A 124 16.24 46.07 9.32
C ALA A 124 16.36 44.59 9.77
N LYS A 125 15.23 43.95 10.09
CA LYS A 125 15.18 42.52 10.43
C LYS A 125 15.62 41.63 9.27
N MET A 126 15.27 41.98 8.06
CA MET A 126 15.67 41.23 6.83
C MET A 126 17.20 41.28 6.67
N ALA A 127 17.84 42.45 6.83
CA ALA A 127 19.29 42.57 6.78
C ALA A 127 19.96 41.75 7.91
N CYS A 128 19.38 41.73 9.12
CA CYS A 128 19.83 40.88 10.22
C CYS A 128 19.82 39.39 9.88
N ASN A 129 18.86 38.94 9.10
CA ASN A 129 18.67 37.52 8.75
C ASN A 129 19.59 37.01 7.64
N VAL A 130 20.33 37.85 6.94
CA VAL A 130 21.30 37.43 5.90
C VAL A 130 22.37 36.51 6.50
N ASN A 131 22.83 36.81 7.72
CA ASN A 131 23.92 36.11 8.41
C ASN A 131 23.44 35.02 9.38
N GLN A 132 22.50 34.16 8.99
CA GLN A 132 21.86 33.19 9.92
C GLN A 132 22.80 32.18 10.59
N ARG A 133 23.97 31.91 10.03
CA ARG A 133 24.92 30.88 10.51
C ARG A 133 26.29 31.44 10.92
N THR A 134 26.34 32.71 11.30
CA THR A 134 27.61 33.28 11.71
C THR A 134 28.09 32.74 13.07
N GLN A 135 29.41 32.57 13.22
CA GLN A 135 30.07 32.23 14.48
C GLN A 135 30.66 33.48 15.17
N ALA A 136 30.62 34.62 14.52
CA ALA A 136 31.07 35.89 15.04
C ALA A 136 29.95 36.93 14.93
N SER A 137 30.00 37.96 15.79
CA SER A 137 29.04 39.06 15.68
C SER A 137 29.29 39.87 14.41
N VAL A 138 28.20 40.14 13.67
CA VAL A 138 28.23 40.80 12.35
C VAL A 138 27.08 41.79 12.21
N TYR A 139 27.24 42.77 11.32
CA TYR A 139 26.17 43.67 10.92
C TYR A 139 26.04 43.70 9.40
N GLU A 140 24.83 43.99 8.91
CA GLU A 140 24.48 44.10 7.51
C GLU A 140 23.53 45.27 7.30
N TYR A 141 23.75 46.05 6.23
CA TYR A 141 22.84 47.11 5.81
C TYR A 141 21.76 46.54 4.89
N PHE A 142 20.54 46.99 5.09
CA PHE A 142 19.47 46.68 4.14
C PHE A 142 19.79 47.32 2.79
N SER A 143 19.58 46.57 1.73
CA SER A 143 19.58 47.01 0.34
C SER A 143 18.38 46.42 -0.40
N GLU A 144 17.94 47.07 -1.46
CA GLU A 144 16.87 46.52 -2.31
C GLU A 144 17.28 45.17 -2.93
N ALA A 145 18.57 44.93 -3.14
CA ALA A 145 19.08 43.62 -3.58
C ALA A 145 18.72 42.50 -2.61
N LEU A 146 18.81 42.72 -1.28
CA LEU A 146 18.41 41.75 -0.27
C LEU A 146 16.91 41.41 -0.32
N LEU A 147 16.08 42.40 -0.66
CA LEU A 147 14.65 42.19 -0.83
C LEU A 147 14.37 41.27 -2.03
N VAL A 148 15.08 41.48 -3.13
CA VAL A 148 14.98 40.63 -4.33
C VAL A 148 15.44 39.20 -4.00
N GLU A 149 16.61 39.09 -3.38
CA GLU A 149 17.21 37.81 -2.99
C GLU A 149 16.31 37.00 -2.02
N ALA A 150 15.71 37.70 -1.03
CA ALA A 150 14.75 37.08 -0.11
C ALA A 150 13.51 36.57 -0.82
N LYS A 151 12.94 37.35 -1.78
CA LYS A 151 11.79 36.95 -2.58
C LYS A 151 12.12 35.77 -3.50
N GLU A 152 13.31 35.78 -4.11
CA GLU A 152 13.78 34.67 -4.95
C GLU A 152 14.00 33.41 -4.13
N SER A 153 14.59 33.52 -2.94
CA SER A 153 14.78 32.40 -2.02
C SER A 153 13.44 31.81 -1.56
N GLU A 154 12.45 32.64 -1.26
CA GLU A 154 11.10 32.21 -0.90
C GLU A 154 10.41 31.51 -2.08
N LYS A 155 10.52 32.08 -3.27
CA LYS A 155 9.99 31.49 -4.51
C LYS A 155 10.65 30.13 -4.80
N GLU A 156 11.97 30.04 -4.63
CA GLU A 156 12.70 28.78 -4.83
C GLU A 156 12.32 27.72 -3.77
N LYS A 157 12.18 28.13 -2.50
CA LYS A 157 11.67 27.23 -1.44
C LYS A 157 10.28 26.71 -1.79
N TYR A 158 9.39 27.58 -2.27
CA TYR A 158 8.05 27.18 -2.71
C TYR A 158 8.15 26.20 -3.89
N ARG A 159 8.97 26.49 -4.91
CA ARG A 159 9.21 25.62 -6.06
C ARG A 159 9.71 24.24 -5.61
N LEU A 160 10.72 24.19 -4.75
CA LEU A 160 11.29 22.93 -4.24
C LEU A 160 10.29 22.10 -3.42
N ALA A 161 9.41 22.76 -2.66
CA ALA A 161 8.42 22.09 -1.83
C ALA A 161 7.22 21.56 -2.64
N TYR A 162 6.80 22.29 -3.68
CA TYR A 162 5.50 22.10 -4.31
C TYR A 162 5.55 21.72 -5.79
N THR A 163 6.75 21.61 -6.40
CA THR A 163 6.88 21.11 -7.77
C THR A 163 7.76 19.87 -7.85
N ASN A 164 7.56 19.08 -8.86
CA ASN A 164 8.47 17.99 -9.23
C ASN A 164 9.74 18.60 -9.84
N ARG A 165 10.91 18.21 -9.35
CA ARG A 165 12.20 18.81 -9.73
C ARG A 165 12.58 18.62 -11.20
N LEU A 166 11.99 17.65 -11.87
CA LEU A 166 12.33 17.29 -13.25
C LEU A 166 11.35 17.88 -14.26
N THR A 167 10.07 17.73 -13.97
CA THR A 167 9.00 18.16 -14.87
C THR A 167 8.55 19.59 -14.61
N GLU A 168 8.93 20.17 -13.46
CA GLU A 168 8.45 21.46 -12.93
C GLU A 168 6.92 21.52 -12.71
N LEU A 169 6.22 20.44 -12.93
CA LEU A 169 4.79 20.32 -12.68
C LEU A 169 4.49 20.23 -11.18
N PRO A 170 3.28 20.60 -10.74
CA PRO A 170 2.86 20.45 -9.36
C PRO A 170 3.07 19.03 -8.83
N ASN A 171 3.61 18.92 -7.60
CA ASN A 171 3.78 17.64 -6.93
C ASN A 171 2.61 17.33 -5.97
N PHE A 172 2.69 16.21 -5.24
CA PHE A 172 1.64 15.83 -4.30
C PHE A 172 1.49 16.83 -3.14
N GLY A 173 2.58 17.44 -2.65
CA GLY A 173 2.52 18.46 -1.59
C GLY A 173 1.73 19.70 -2.03
N TRP A 174 1.86 20.10 -3.29
CA TRP A 174 1.01 21.13 -3.89
C TRP A 174 -0.46 20.69 -3.93
N PHE A 175 -0.70 19.46 -4.38
CA PHE A 175 -2.04 18.90 -4.49
C PHE A 175 -2.75 18.88 -3.13
N GLU A 176 -2.06 18.40 -2.10
CA GLU A 176 -2.57 18.34 -0.73
C GLU A 176 -2.93 19.73 -0.18
N LYS A 177 -2.08 20.72 -0.43
CA LYS A 177 -2.26 22.10 0.07
C LYS A 177 -3.33 22.88 -0.68
N GLU A 178 -3.29 22.86 -2.01
CA GLU A 178 -4.07 23.78 -2.83
C GLU A 178 -5.47 23.23 -3.20
N ILE A 179 -5.65 21.91 -3.30
CA ILE A 179 -6.93 21.32 -3.70
C ILE A 179 -8.08 21.69 -2.75
N PRO A 180 -7.93 21.69 -1.42
CA PRO A 180 -9.00 22.14 -0.52
C PRO A 180 -9.43 23.60 -0.79
N GLU A 181 -8.45 24.48 -1.05
CA GLU A 181 -8.73 25.90 -1.35
C GLU A 181 -9.40 26.09 -2.71
N ILE A 182 -9.06 25.26 -3.68
CA ILE A 182 -9.72 25.26 -4.99
C ILE A 182 -11.17 24.80 -4.86
N ILE A 183 -11.42 23.69 -4.17
CA ILE A 183 -12.79 23.15 -3.97
C ILE A 183 -13.68 24.15 -3.22
N LYS A 184 -13.14 24.89 -2.25
CA LYS A 184 -13.88 25.94 -1.52
C LYS A 184 -14.45 27.05 -2.41
N LYS A 185 -13.81 27.32 -3.56
CA LYS A 185 -14.28 28.33 -4.53
C LYS A 185 -15.52 27.88 -5.32
N PHE A 186 -15.88 26.60 -5.25
CA PHE A 186 -16.99 25.99 -6.00
C PHE A 186 -17.96 25.25 -5.07
N PRO A 187 -18.66 25.96 -4.17
CA PRO A 187 -19.48 25.34 -3.13
C PRO A 187 -20.73 24.63 -3.68
N GLN A 188 -21.24 25.04 -4.84
CA GLN A 188 -22.43 24.43 -5.44
C GLN A 188 -22.08 23.07 -6.05
N GLU A 189 -21.00 22.98 -6.80
CA GLU A 189 -20.49 21.77 -7.40
C GLU A 189 -20.06 20.76 -6.31
N ARG A 190 -19.50 21.25 -5.21
CA ARG A 190 -19.17 20.41 -4.06
C ARG A 190 -20.43 19.81 -3.43
N LYS A 191 -21.48 20.62 -3.19
CA LYS A 191 -22.76 20.14 -2.64
C LYS A 191 -23.46 19.14 -3.56
N ALA A 192 -23.33 19.33 -4.88
CA ALA A 192 -23.84 18.41 -5.88
C ALA A 192 -23.06 17.10 -5.97
N GLY A 193 -21.94 16.97 -5.23
CA GLY A 193 -21.08 15.76 -5.27
C GLY A 193 -20.34 15.59 -6.60
N ALA A 194 -20.11 16.68 -7.33
CA ALA A 194 -19.49 16.64 -8.64
C ALA A 194 -17.95 16.43 -8.58
N PHE A 195 -17.31 16.75 -7.45
CA PHE A 195 -15.87 16.62 -7.31
C PHE A 195 -15.42 15.19 -6.97
N PHE A 196 -14.34 14.78 -7.59
CA PHE A 196 -13.67 13.51 -7.33
C PHE A 196 -12.15 13.62 -7.50
N ILE A 197 -11.45 12.77 -6.77
CA ILE A 197 -10.00 12.64 -6.84
C ILE A 197 -9.68 11.34 -7.57
N VAL A 198 -8.70 11.40 -8.47
CA VAL A 198 -8.18 10.23 -9.19
C VAL A 198 -6.71 10.04 -8.90
N LYS A 199 -6.33 8.81 -8.57
CA LYS A 199 -4.96 8.35 -8.56
C LYS A 199 -4.74 7.39 -9.72
N MET A 200 -3.86 7.76 -10.65
CA MET A 200 -3.43 6.90 -11.75
C MET A 200 -2.00 6.41 -11.49
N LYS A 201 -1.72 5.15 -11.80
CA LYS A 201 -0.37 4.57 -11.71
C LYS A 201 -0.03 3.79 -12.98
N SER A 202 1.16 4.06 -13.53
CA SER A 202 1.73 3.28 -14.63
C SER A 202 2.66 2.20 -14.09
N GLN A 203 2.54 0.99 -14.63
CA GLN A 203 3.46 -0.12 -14.34
C GLN A 203 4.69 -0.10 -15.25
N ARG A 204 4.65 0.60 -16.37
CA ARG A 204 5.68 0.55 -17.41
C ARG A 204 6.74 1.64 -17.31
N LEU A 205 6.51 2.71 -16.55
CA LEU A 205 7.40 3.85 -16.51
C LEU A 205 8.80 3.49 -15.99
N GLU A 206 8.91 2.61 -15.02
CA GLU A 206 10.20 2.19 -14.44
C GLU A 206 11.09 1.50 -15.49
N SER A 207 10.51 0.65 -16.34
CA SER A 207 11.26 0.00 -17.42
C SER A 207 11.69 0.98 -18.51
N LEU A 208 10.92 2.03 -18.75
CA LEU A 208 11.30 3.08 -19.70
C LEU A 208 12.45 3.93 -19.16
N LYS A 209 12.45 4.28 -17.89
CA LYS A 209 13.53 5.03 -17.22
C LYS A 209 14.88 4.32 -17.25
N SER A 210 14.90 3.00 -17.23
CA SER A 210 16.14 2.22 -17.33
C SER A 210 16.69 2.11 -18.74
N THR A 211 15.89 2.42 -19.77
CA THR A 211 16.21 2.16 -21.17
C THR A 211 16.43 3.43 -22.00
N TYR A 212 15.75 4.52 -21.65
CA TYR A 212 15.73 5.75 -22.43
C TYR A 212 16.30 6.92 -21.66
N ASP A 213 16.75 7.94 -22.40
CA ASP A 213 17.24 9.20 -21.85
C ASP A 213 16.18 9.87 -20.98
N ARG A 214 16.63 10.42 -19.86
CA ARG A 214 15.78 11.02 -18.83
C ARG A 214 14.99 12.22 -19.34
N ASP A 215 15.63 13.09 -20.13
CA ASP A 215 15.01 14.31 -20.62
C ASP A 215 13.90 14.02 -21.64
N LEU A 216 14.08 12.98 -22.45
CA LEU A 216 13.04 12.50 -23.37
C LEU A 216 11.83 11.97 -22.62
N ILE A 217 12.04 11.25 -21.51
CA ILE A 217 10.95 10.74 -20.67
C ILE A 217 10.22 11.87 -19.99
N VAL A 218 10.95 12.84 -19.43
CA VAL A 218 10.37 14.04 -18.79
C VAL A 218 9.49 14.79 -19.78
N LYS A 219 10.00 15.06 -20.98
CA LYS A 219 9.23 15.71 -22.04
C LYS A 219 7.95 14.93 -22.40
N GLY A 220 8.07 13.61 -22.59
CA GLY A 220 6.92 12.77 -22.90
C GLY A 220 5.85 12.76 -21.80
N ILE A 221 6.25 12.85 -20.52
CA ILE A 221 5.32 12.96 -19.39
C ILE A 221 4.61 14.32 -19.38
N VAL A 222 5.33 15.41 -19.62
CA VAL A 222 4.75 16.77 -19.69
C VAL A 222 3.70 16.81 -20.81
N GLU A 223 4.06 16.38 -22.02
CA GLU A 223 3.14 16.30 -23.16
C GLU A 223 1.92 15.41 -22.87
N LEU A 224 2.10 14.29 -22.17
CA LEU A 224 1.01 13.42 -21.75
C LEU A 224 0.04 14.13 -20.80
N MET A 225 0.55 14.88 -19.81
CA MET A 225 -0.27 15.60 -18.86
C MET A 225 -1.03 16.75 -19.51
N GLU A 226 -0.43 17.47 -20.44
CA GLU A 226 -1.09 18.50 -21.25
C GLU A 226 -2.24 17.89 -22.06
N LYS A 227 -1.99 16.79 -22.76
CA LYS A 227 -3.00 16.04 -23.51
C LYS A 227 -4.15 15.55 -22.64
N LEU A 228 -3.85 15.05 -21.45
CA LEU A 228 -4.89 14.64 -20.49
C LEU A 228 -5.79 15.80 -20.08
N ARG A 229 -5.22 16.99 -19.89
CA ARG A 229 -5.98 18.21 -19.55
C ARG A 229 -6.82 18.70 -20.74
N GLU A 230 -6.26 18.74 -21.94
CA GLU A 230 -6.96 19.18 -23.16
C GLU A 230 -8.14 18.26 -23.52
N ASN A 231 -7.93 16.94 -23.49
CA ASN A 231 -8.95 15.96 -23.85
C ASN A 231 -10.05 15.80 -22.78
N ASN A 232 -9.81 16.29 -21.55
CA ASN A 232 -10.70 16.13 -20.40
C ASN A 232 -10.94 17.49 -19.72
N PRO A 233 -11.77 18.38 -20.29
CA PRO A 233 -12.01 19.75 -19.76
C PRO A 233 -12.59 19.76 -18.33
N TRP A 234 -13.12 18.65 -17.86
CA TRP A 234 -13.60 18.47 -16.50
C TRP A 234 -12.47 18.16 -15.49
N VAL A 235 -11.26 17.89 -15.93
CA VAL A 235 -10.09 17.84 -15.07
C VAL A 235 -9.71 19.26 -14.69
N ARG A 236 -9.84 19.59 -13.42
CA ARG A 236 -9.53 20.92 -12.88
C ARG A 236 -8.06 21.06 -12.58
N GLU A 237 -7.46 20.05 -11.94
CA GLU A 237 -6.05 20.09 -11.57
C GLU A 237 -5.36 18.75 -11.78
N LEU A 238 -4.07 18.82 -12.07
CA LEU A 238 -3.18 17.69 -12.30
C LEU A 238 -1.88 17.89 -11.54
N SER A 239 -1.40 16.85 -10.89
CA SER A 239 -0.07 16.80 -10.29
C SER A 239 0.57 15.43 -10.46
N ILE A 240 1.87 15.35 -10.17
CA ILE A 240 2.68 14.16 -10.41
C ILE A 240 3.54 13.80 -9.21
N SER A 241 3.77 12.50 -8.98
CA SER A 241 4.68 12.04 -7.94
C SER A 241 6.13 12.41 -8.22
N SER A 242 6.98 12.39 -7.18
CA SER A 242 8.43 12.61 -7.31
C SER A 242 9.08 11.64 -8.30
N GLU A 243 8.64 10.38 -8.29
CA GLU A 243 9.11 9.33 -9.20
C GLU A 243 8.42 9.38 -10.58
N MET A 244 7.51 10.31 -10.80
CA MET A 244 6.74 10.48 -12.03
C MET A 244 5.82 9.29 -12.42
N SER A 245 5.79 8.23 -11.61
CA SER A 245 5.02 7.00 -11.89
C SER A 245 3.53 7.10 -11.56
N GLN A 246 3.14 8.13 -10.82
CA GLN A 246 1.78 8.36 -10.37
C GLN A 246 1.32 9.76 -10.76
N LEU A 247 0.07 9.85 -11.23
CA LEU A 247 -0.63 11.09 -11.52
C LEU A 247 -1.78 11.26 -10.52
N TYR A 248 -1.97 12.47 -10.05
CA TYR A 248 -3.03 12.86 -9.12
C TYR A 248 -3.90 13.92 -9.79
N LEU A 249 -5.21 13.71 -9.83
CA LEU A 249 -6.13 14.57 -10.54
C LEU A 249 -7.29 14.98 -9.64
N LEU A 250 -7.70 16.24 -9.75
CA LEU A 250 -9.00 16.71 -9.30
C LEU A 250 -9.91 16.83 -10.51
N GLY A 251 -11.01 16.10 -10.51
CA GLY A 251 -12.07 16.22 -11.50
C GLY A 251 -13.32 16.85 -10.93
N CYS A 252 -14.06 17.57 -11.79
CA CYS A 252 -15.41 18.02 -11.52
C CYS A 252 -16.31 17.46 -12.62
N LEU A 253 -17.18 16.50 -12.25
CA LEU A 253 -17.94 15.71 -13.20
C LEU A 253 -18.98 16.58 -13.93
N PRO A 254 -18.99 16.61 -15.27
CA PRO A 254 -20.02 17.28 -16.05
C PRO A 254 -21.33 16.47 -16.06
N GLU A 255 -22.43 17.13 -16.34
CA GLU A 255 -23.71 16.44 -16.53
C GLU A 255 -23.62 15.39 -17.65
N GLY A 256 -24.20 14.21 -17.41
CA GLY A 256 -24.26 13.13 -18.39
C GLY A 256 -23.05 12.21 -18.45
N LEU A 257 -22.02 12.42 -17.62
CA LEU A 257 -20.85 11.52 -17.52
C LEU A 257 -20.84 10.86 -16.12
N SER A 258 -20.65 9.55 -16.05
CA SER A 258 -20.45 8.84 -14.78
C SER A 258 -18.97 8.84 -14.34
N PHE A 259 -18.72 8.65 -13.04
CA PHE A 259 -17.35 8.55 -12.51
C PHE A 259 -16.56 7.39 -13.14
N ALA A 260 -17.26 6.28 -13.44
CA ALA A 260 -16.63 5.14 -14.11
C ALA A 260 -16.18 5.50 -15.54
N GLU A 261 -17.05 6.14 -16.32
CA GLU A 261 -16.73 6.58 -17.67
C GLU A 261 -15.61 7.62 -17.68
N ALA A 262 -15.62 8.56 -16.73
CA ALA A 262 -14.53 9.53 -16.56
C ALA A 262 -13.18 8.83 -16.31
N GLY A 263 -13.16 7.84 -15.42
CA GLY A 263 -11.95 7.06 -15.14
C GLY A 263 -11.47 6.25 -16.35
N VAL A 264 -12.39 5.58 -17.06
CA VAL A 264 -12.06 4.82 -18.28
C VAL A 264 -11.52 5.76 -19.36
N LYS A 265 -12.12 6.93 -19.52
CA LYS A 265 -11.65 7.95 -20.49
C LYS A 265 -10.24 8.42 -20.16
N LEU A 266 -9.93 8.72 -18.88
CA LEU A 266 -8.58 9.09 -18.43
C LEU A 266 -7.54 8.00 -18.75
N VAL A 267 -7.83 6.75 -18.43
CA VAL A 267 -6.92 5.63 -18.70
C VAL A 267 -6.70 5.45 -20.20
N ARG A 268 -7.74 5.60 -21.02
CA ARG A 268 -7.65 5.53 -22.48
C ARG A 268 -6.82 6.69 -23.05
N ASP A 269 -7.08 7.92 -22.63
CA ASP A 269 -6.40 9.11 -23.12
C ASP A 269 -4.93 9.16 -22.67
N GLY A 270 -4.63 8.57 -21.49
CA GLY A 270 -3.28 8.35 -20.97
C GLY A 270 -2.57 7.11 -21.50
N ALA A 271 -3.22 6.32 -22.37
CA ALA A 271 -2.71 5.00 -22.76
C ALA A 271 -1.38 5.06 -23.55
N PHE A 272 -1.06 6.18 -24.18
CA PHE A 272 0.13 6.31 -25.02
C PHE A 272 0.93 7.56 -24.66
N MET A 273 2.24 7.38 -24.48
CA MET A 273 3.23 8.44 -24.23
C MET A 273 4.25 8.47 -25.35
N GLN A 274 4.56 9.67 -25.83
CA GLN A 274 5.62 9.89 -26.81
C GLN A 274 6.98 10.03 -26.10
N VAL A 275 8.00 9.30 -26.59
CA VAL A 275 9.38 9.43 -26.11
C VAL A 275 10.28 9.53 -27.34
N GLY A 276 10.69 10.74 -27.71
CA GLY A 276 11.38 11.03 -28.95
C GLY A 276 10.53 10.59 -30.14
N ARG A 277 11.06 9.70 -30.99
CA ARG A 277 10.35 9.14 -32.16
C ARG A 277 9.46 7.92 -31.85
N TYR A 278 9.44 7.45 -30.61
CA TYR A 278 8.73 6.24 -30.22
C TYR A 278 7.46 6.56 -29.44
N THR A 279 6.41 5.75 -29.63
CA THR A 279 5.17 5.81 -28.88
C THR A 279 5.05 4.57 -28.02
N PHE A 280 4.89 4.74 -26.70
CA PHE A 280 4.80 3.66 -25.73
C PHE A 280 3.41 3.57 -25.12
N ARG A 281 2.91 2.34 -24.99
CA ARG A 281 1.70 2.06 -24.22
C ARG A 281 2.02 2.05 -22.73
N MET A 282 1.36 2.92 -21.96
CA MET A 282 1.70 3.18 -20.54
C MET A 282 1.05 2.24 -19.53
N ASN A 283 0.00 1.52 -19.91
CA ASN A 283 -0.74 0.59 -19.04
C ASN A 283 -1.10 1.22 -17.69
N TYR A 284 -1.83 2.34 -17.70
CA TYR A 284 -2.34 2.98 -16.49
C TYR A 284 -3.49 2.19 -15.89
N SER A 285 -3.49 2.15 -14.54
CA SER A 285 -4.67 1.84 -13.75
C SER A 285 -5.08 3.07 -12.94
N ALA A 286 -6.38 3.28 -12.74
CA ALA A 286 -6.92 4.44 -12.04
C ALA A 286 -7.85 4.03 -10.89
N GLY A 287 -7.77 4.76 -9.80
CA GLY A 287 -8.75 4.68 -8.71
C GLY A 287 -9.37 6.04 -8.45
N ILE A 288 -10.63 6.04 -8.12
CA ILE A 288 -11.46 7.24 -7.93
C ILE A 288 -11.99 7.25 -6.50
N ALA A 289 -11.85 8.39 -5.81
CA ALA A 289 -12.51 8.68 -4.55
C ALA A 289 -13.39 9.92 -4.71
N LEU A 290 -14.63 9.85 -4.21
CA LEU A 290 -15.57 10.97 -4.25
C LEU A 290 -15.24 11.96 -3.14
N VAL A 291 -15.26 13.25 -3.47
CA VAL A 291 -15.07 14.32 -2.49
C VAL A 291 -16.34 14.49 -1.68
N PRO A 292 -16.29 14.50 -0.34
CA PRO A 292 -17.46 14.71 0.49
C PRO A 292 -18.13 16.06 0.22
N ALA A 293 -19.46 16.06 0.12
CA ALA A 293 -20.25 17.27 -0.11
C ALA A 293 -20.11 18.29 1.05
N THR A 294 -19.87 17.81 2.26
CA THR A 294 -19.74 18.61 3.49
C THR A 294 -18.56 18.11 4.34
N GLY A 295 -18.16 18.89 5.34
CA GLY A 295 -17.08 18.53 6.28
C GLY A 295 -15.71 19.00 5.84
N GLU A 296 -14.72 18.67 6.65
CA GLU A 296 -13.29 18.93 6.38
C GLU A 296 -12.75 18.00 5.29
N LEU A 297 -11.83 18.50 4.47
CA LEU A 297 -11.26 17.74 3.36
C LEU A 297 -9.87 17.21 3.78
N ASP A 298 -9.77 15.91 3.93
CA ASP A 298 -8.50 15.19 4.08
C ASP A 298 -8.10 14.59 2.73
N ILE A 299 -7.22 15.30 2.04
CA ILE A 299 -6.73 14.90 0.70
C ILE A 299 -5.91 13.61 0.77
N VAL A 300 -5.16 13.40 1.85
CA VAL A 300 -4.36 12.18 2.03
C VAL A 300 -5.30 10.96 2.18
N ALA A 301 -6.34 11.10 2.99
CA ALA A 301 -7.34 10.03 3.13
C ALA A 301 -8.06 9.73 1.81
N LEU A 302 -8.50 10.75 1.07
CA LEU A 302 -9.14 10.60 -0.24
C LEU A 302 -8.20 9.94 -1.26
N MET A 303 -6.92 10.29 -1.26
CA MET A 303 -5.93 9.69 -2.15
C MET A 303 -5.65 8.22 -1.80
N ASN A 304 -5.66 7.87 -0.51
CA ASN A 304 -5.56 6.49 -0.04
C ASN A 304 -6.79 5.65 -0.41
N GLN A 305 -7.98 6.24 -0.35
CA GLN A 305 -9.22 5.64 -0.84
C GLN A 305 -9.15 5.37 -2.33
N ALA A 306 -8.72 6.35 -3.12
CA ALA A 306 -8.53 6.18 -4.56
C ALA A 306 -7.53 5.06 -4.87
N ASP A 307 -6.37 5.01 -4.19
CA ASP A 307 -5.40 3.92 -4.39
C ASP A 307 -5.96 2.55 -4.01
N THR A 308 -6.72 2.47 -2.93
CA THR A 308 -7.39 1.24 -2.50
C THR A 308 -8.37 0.73 -3.56
N ALA A 309 -9.17 1.62 -4.15
CA ALA A 309 -10.08 1.28 -5.24
C ALA A 309 -9.33 0.83 -6.51
N ARG A 310 -8.22 1.49 -6.84
CA ARG A 310 -7.34 1.14 -7.96
C ARG A 310 -6.80 -0.29 -7.82
N VAL A 311 -6.23 -0.63 -6.66
CA VAL A 311 -5.68 -1.96 -6.37
C VAL A 311 -6.78 -3.02 -6.45
N ALA A 312 -7.92 -2.79 -5.79
CA ALA A 312 -9.06 -3.72 -5.81
C ALA A 312 -9.63 -3.98 -7.22
N ALA A 313 -9.56 -2.99 -8.11
CA ALA A 313 -9.94 -3.14 -9.51
C ALA A 313 -8.91 -3.94 -10.30
N THR A 314 -7.62 -3.65 -10.10
CA THR A 314 -6.51 -4.34 -10.77
C THR A 314 -6.49 -5.84 -10.42
N ASP A 315 -6.74 -6.18 -9.16
CA ASP A 315 -6.84 -7.58 -8.70
C ASP A 315 -7.97 -8.37 -9.40
N LYS A 316 -8.96 -7.66 -9.95
CA LYS A 316 -10.07 -8.22 -10.74
C LYS A 316 -9.87 -8.08 -12.25
N GLY A 317 -8.66 -7.74 -12.72
CA GLY A 317 -8.36 -7.51 -14.13
C GLY A 317 -8.99 -6.24 -14.73
N LYS A 318 -9.49 -5.30 -13.89
CA LYS A 318 -10.08 -4.03 -14.33
C LYS A 318 -9.04 -2.91 -14.25
N THR A 319 -9.15 -1.94 -15.14
CA THR A 319 -8.23 -0.79 -15.17
C THR A 319 -8.70 0.40 -14.32
N VAL A 320 -9.98 0.42 -13.92
CA VAL A 320 -10.58 1.52 -13.14
C VAL A 320 -11.38 0.98 -11.96
N GLY A 321 -11.17 1.56 -10.79
CA GLY A 321 -11.93 1.29 -9.57
C GLY A 321 -12.50 2.57 -8.97
N ILE A 322 -13.71 2.49 -8.41
CA ILE A 322 -14.33 3.56 -7.63
C ILE A 322 -14.37 3.09 -6.18
N TYR A 323 -13.93 3.94 -5.27
CA TYR A 323 -13.96 3.63 -3.85
C TYR A 323 -15.39 3.55 -3.32
N ASP A 324 -15.65 2.51 -2.57
CA ASP A 324 -16.80 2.38 -1.70
C ASP A 324 -16.36 1.79 -0.34
N GLU A 325 -17.20 1.94 0.68
CA GLU A 325 -16.89 1.44 2.02
C GLU A 325 -16.76 -0.09 2.10
N GLN A 326 -17.37 -0.82 1.16
CA GLN A 326 -17.28 -2.28 1.14
C GLN A 326 -15.87 -2.74 0.74
N ILE A 327 -15.21 -1.97 -0.14
CA ILE A 327 -13.80 -2.22 -0.52
C ILE A 327 -12.90 -2.10 0.71
N GLN A 328 -13.12 -1.08 1.55
CA GLN A 328 -12.33 -0.91 2.77
C GLN A 328 -12.61 -2.00 3.79
N LYS A 329 -13.88 -2.35 4.01
CA LYS A 329 -14.27 -3.46 4.90
C LYS A 329 -13.62 -4.77 4.46
N LYS A 330 -13.65 -5.07 3.16
CA LYS A 330 -12.99 -6.26 2.60
C LYS A 330 -11.47 -6.24 2.81
N LYS A 331 -10.82 -5.10 2.60
CA LYS A 331 -9.37 -4.95 2.83
C LYS A 331 -9.01 -5.12 4.30
N LEU A 332 -9.80 -4.54 5.21
CA LEU A 332 -9.61 -4.72 6.65
C LEU A 332 -9.81 -6.18 7.07
N PHE A 333 -10.83 -6.85 6.52
CA PHE A 333 -11.09 -8.26 6.76
C PHE A 333 -9.93 -9.14 6.27
N GLN A 334 -9.39 -8.89 5.08
CA GLN A 334 -8.21 -9.59 4.57
C GLN A 334 -7.00 -9.40 5.49
N LYS A 335 -6.76 -8.16 5.93
CA LYS A 335 -5.67 -7.86 6.86
C LYS A 335 -5.84 -8.59 8.19
N ASN A 336 -7.05 -8.61 8.74
CA ASN A 336 -7.32 -9.34 9.98
C ASN A 336 -7.05 -10.84 9.82
N ILE A 337 -7.40 -11.43 8.68
CA ILE A 337 -7.08 -12.83 8.36
C ILE A 337 -5.56 -13.06 8.36
N GLU A 338 -4.78 -12.19 7.71
CA GLU A 338 -3.32 -12.29 7.65
C GLU A 338 -2.68 -12.15 9.03
N ASP A 339 -3.13 -11.17 9.83
CA ASP A 339 -2.57 -10.87 11.14
C ASP A 339 -2.89 -11.96 12.19
N LEU A 340 -4.06 -12.60 12.11
CA LEU A 340 -4.53 -13.61 13.07
C LEU A 340 -4.07 -15.03 12.74
N ALA A 341 -3.83 -15.35 11.46
CA ALA A 341 -3.59 -16.71 10.99
C ALA A 341 -2.42 -17.45 11.69
N PRO A 342 -1.23 -16.84 11.93
CA PRO A 342 -0.14 -17.56 12.60
C PRO A 342 -0.50 -18.00 14.03
N LYS A 343 -1.13 -17.12 14.79
CA LYS A 343 -1.59 -17.46 16.15
C LYS A 343 -2.73 -18.48 16.14
N ALA A 344 -3.62 -18.38 15.18
CA ALA A 344 -4.72 -19.31 14.99
C ALA A 344 -4.23 -20.74 14.74
N LEU A 345 -3.12 -20.89 13.99
CA LEU A 345 -2.50 -22.19 13.75
C LEU A 345 -1.97 -22.79 15.06
N ASP A 346 -1.23 -21.99 15.83
CA ASP A 346 -0.66 -22.40 17.13
C ASP A 346 -1.75 -22.75 18.16
N ASN A 347 -2.86 -22.01 18.15
CA ASN A 347 -4.00 -22.20 19.05
C ASN A 347 -4.93 -23.36 18.64
N GLY A 348 -4.73 -23.97 17.46
CA GLY A 348 -5.60 -25.05 16.97
C GLY A 348 -7.00 -24.56 16.53
N GLU A 349 -7.12 -23.31 16.10
CA GLU A 349 -8.39 -22.75 15.61
C GLU A 349 -8.79 -23.30 14.22
N PHE A 350 -7.82 -23.85 13.48
CA PHE A 350 -8.09 -24.57 12.23
C PHE A 350 -8.51 -26.00 12.52
N GLN A 351 -9.72 -26.33 12.12
CA GLN A 351 -10.35 -27.64 12.35
C GLN A 351 -10.42 -28.45 11.07
N VAL A 352 -10.21 -29.76 11.21
CA VAL A 352 -10.41 -30.70 10.11
C VAL A 352 -11.86 -31.15 10.08
N TRP A 353 -12.50 -30.88 8.98
CA TRP A 353 -13.79 -31.46 8.64
C TRP A 353 -13.58 -32.52 7.56
N LEU A 354 -14.35 -33.61 7.60
CA LEU A 354 -14.25 -34.71 6.66
C LEU A 354 -15.51 -34.80 5.80
N GLN A 355 -15.33 -34.93 4.49
CA GLN A 355 -16.41 -35.24 3.56
C GLN A 355 -16.22 -36.65 3.00
N PRO A 356 -17.21 -37.54 3.13
CA PRO A 356 -17.09 -38.93 2.66
C PRO A 356 -16.95 -39.04 1.15
N LYS A 357 -16.08 -39.93 0.70
CA LYS A 357 -15.98 -40.44 -0.67
C LYS A 357 -16.68 -41.81 -0.75
N TYR A 358 -17.49 -42.02 -1.80
CA TYR A 358 -18.32 -43.20 -1.94
C TYR A 358 -17.94 -44.02 -3.17
N HIS A 359 -18.08 -45.32 -3.04
CA HIS A 359 -18.15 -46.21 -4.21
C HIS A 359 -19.59 -46.23 -4.72
N LEU A 360 -19.83 -45.66 -5.91
CA LEU A 360 -21.17 -45.37 -6.45
C LEU A 360 -22.05 -46.63 -6.58
N VAL A 361 -21.46 -47.74 -6.99
CA VAL A 361 -22.22 -49.01 -7.20
C VAL A 361 -22.43 -49.77 -5.90
N LYS A 362 -21.40 -49.84 -5.02
CA LYS A 362 -21.50 -50.60 -3.76
C LYS A 362 -22.19 -49.81 -2.66
N GLN A 363 -22.34 -48.49 -2.83
CA GLN A 363 -22.96 -47.57 -1.88
C GLN A 363 -22.28 -47.60 -0.50
N GLU A 364 -20.95 -47.72 -0.49
CA GLU A 364 -20.13 -47.77 0.73
C GLU A 364 -19.12 -46.63 0.76
N THR A 365 -18.79 -46.17 1.96
CA THR A 365 -17.74 -45.15 2.17
C THR A 365 -16.36 -45.75 1.96
N VAL A 366 -15.56 -45.19 1.05
CA VAL A 366 -14.22 -45.69 0.69
C VAL A 366 -13.09 -44.77 1.07
N GLY A 367 -13.38 -43.58 1.56
CA GLY A 367 -12.42 -42.58 1.96
C GLY A 367 -13.11 -41.32 2.45
N ALA A 368 -12.30 -40.30 2.72
CA ALA A 368 -12.79 -38.97 3.04
C ALA A 368 -11.81 -37.88 2.56
N GLU A 369 -12.33 -36.70 2.26
CA GLU A 369 -11.52 -35.51 2.00
C GLU A 369 -11.47 -34.62 3.25
N ALA A 370 -10.26 -34.21 3.63
CA ALA A 370 -10.01 -33.29 4.73
C ALA A 370 -10.15 -31.84 4.27
N LEU A 371 -11.16 -31.19 4.75
CA LEU A 371 -11.52 -29.82 4.43
C LEU A 371 -11.31 -28.92 5.66
N VAL A 372 -10.43 -27.94 5.55
CA VAL A 372 -10.17 -26.99 6.62
C VAL A 372 -11.39 -26.12 6.92
N ARG A 373 -11.62 -25.83 8.21
CA ARG A 373 -12.54 -24.80 8.71
C ARG A 373 -11.82 -23.98 9.76
N TRP A 374 -11.94 -22.67 9.70
CA TRP A 374 -11.33 -21.81 10.71
C TRP A 374 -12.39 -21.31 11.69
N HIS A 375 -12.22 -21.66 12.96
CA HIS A 375 -13.09 -21.24 14.05
C HIS A 375 -12.39 -20.13 14.84
N SER A 376 -12.43 -18.91 14.30
CA SER A 376 -11.77 -17.76 14.92
C SER A 376 -12.62 -17.16 16.04
N PRO A 377 -12.08 -16.93 17.24
CA PRO A 377 -12.78 -16.21 18.30
C PRO A 377 -13.16 -14.78 17.92
N GLU A 378 -12.39 -14.14 17.04
CA GLU A 378 -12.58 -12.75 16.62
C GLU A 378 -13.43 -12.62 15.35
N LEU A 379 -13.24 -13.51 14.37
CA LEU A 379 -13.88 -13.45 13.06
C LEU A 379 -15.05 -14.41 12.90
N GLY A 380 -15.29 -15.27 13.88
CA GLY A 380 -16.31 -16.30 13.82
C GLY A 380 -15.91 -17.51 12.97
N PHE A 381 -16.90 -18.23 12.44
CA PHE A 381 -16.69 -19.42 11.62
C PHE A 381 -16.42 -19.03 10.16
N LEU A 382 -15.23 -19.35 9.67
CA LEU A 382 -14.78 -19.01 8.33
C LEU A 382 -14.67 -20.23 7.43
N MET A 383 -15.22 -20.12 6.22
CA MET A 383 -15.09 -21.11 5.14
C MET A 383 -13.76 -20.91 4.39
N PRO A 384 -13.20 -21.98 3.78
CA PRO A 384 -11.94 -21.93 3.02
C PRO A 384 -11.88 -20.80 1.97
N SER A 385 -12.98 -20.57 1.25
CA SER A 385 -13.10 -19.52 0.25
C SER A 385 -12.83 -18.09 0.79
N SER A 386 -12.90 -17.90 2.11
CA SER A 386 -12.64 -16.61 2.74
C SER A 386 -11.15 -16.33 2.98
N PHE A 387 -10.30 -17.36 3.09
CA PHE A 387 -8.91 -17.21 3.51
C PHE A 387 -7.87 -17.93 2.63
N ILE A 388 -8.20 -19.01 1.93
CA ILE A 388 -7.22 -19.79 1.14
C ILE A 388 -6.49 -18.90 0.12
N ASN A 389 -7.22 -18.13 -0.70
CA ASN A 389 -6.60 -17.22 -1.68
C ASN A 389 -5.67 -16.16 -1.04
N ILE A 390 -5.92 -15.78 0.23
CA ILE A 390 -5.07 -14.84 0.98
C ILE A 390 -3.79 -15.56 1.40
N PHE A 391 -3.92 -16.78 1.90
CA PHE A 391 -2.79 -17.60 2.34
C PHE A 391 -1.89 -18.07 1.19
N GLU A 392 -2.46 -18.32 0.01
CA GLU A 392 -1.67 -18.59 -1.20
C GLU A 392 -0.84 -17.36 -1.62
N LYS A 393 -1.43 -16.16 -1.58
CA LYS A 393 -0.74 -14.92 -1.95
C LYS A 393 0.42 -14.56 -1.01
N ASN A 394 0.28 -14.81 0.28
CA ASN A 394 1.29 -14.49 1.28
C ASN A 394 2.20 -15.68 1.67
N GLY A 395 1.94 -16.89 1.14
CA GLY A 395 2.72 -18.10 1.38
C GLY A 395 2.34 -18.88 2.64
N PHE A 396 1.44 -18.38 3.48
CA PHE A 396 1.01 -19.05 4.72
C PHE A 396 0.27 -20.38 4.46
N ILE A 397 -0.23 -20.59 3.25
CA ILE A 397 -0.86 -21.85 2.85
C ILE A 397 0.05 -23.06 3.07
N ILE A 398 1.37 -22.91 2.92
CA ILE A 398 2.34 -23.98 3.15
C ILE A 398 2.28 -24.50 4.59
N ASP A 399 2.21 -23.59 5.57
CA ASP A 399 2.13 -23.97 6.97
C ASP A 399 0.77 -24.60 7.31
N LEU A 400 -0.31 -24.08 6.71
CA LEU A 400 -1.64 -24.64 6.86
C LEU A 400 -1.74 -26.05 6.27
N ASP A 401 -1.19 -26.28 5.08
CA ASP A 401 -1.21 -27.61 4.42
C ASP A 401 -0.47 -28.65 5.28
N TYR A 402 0.70 -28.30 5.81
CA TYR A 402 1.41 -29.20 6.72
C TYR A 402 0.65 -29.45 8.03
N TYR A 403 0.00 -28.43 8.56
CA TYR A 403 -0.86 -28.60 9.73
C TYR A 403 -2.00 -29.57 9.44
N MET A 404 -2.74 -29.36 8.36
CA MET A 404 -3.85 -30.23 7.95
C MET A 404 -3.39 -31.67 7.69
N LEU A 405 -2.25 -31.80 7.02
CA LEU A 405 -1.63 -33.11 6.77
C LEU A 405 -1.26 -33.82 8.07
N GLU A 406 -0.59 -33.12 9.00
CA GLU A 406 -0.23 -33.70 10.30
C GLU A 406 -1.45 -34.09 11.14
N GLN A 407 -2.54 -33.30 11.09
CA GLN A 407 -3.80 -33.67 11.74
C GLN A 407 -4.39 -34.96 11.12
N ALA A 408 -4.35 -35.11 9.78
CA ALA A 408 -4.81 -36.34 9.14
C ALA A 408 -3.98 -37.56 9.56
N PHE A 409 -2.66 -37.44 9.59
CA PHE A 409 -1.77 -38.49 10.12
C PHE A 409 -2.09 -38.87 11.56
N LYS A 410 -2.26 -37.88 12.42
CA LYS A 410 -2.56 -38.05 13.84
C LYS A 410 -3.90 -38.79 14.03
N MET A 411 -4.94 -38.38 13.35
CA MET A 411 -6.26 -39.03 13.41
C MET A 411 -6.20 -40.49 12.98
N GLN A 412 -5.47 -40.80 11.91
CA GLN A 412 -5.30 -42.18 11.43
C GLN A 412 -4.51 -43.03 12.42
N ARG A 413 -3.44 -42.48 13.01
CA ARG A 413 -2.63 -43.19 14.02
C ARG A 413 -3.45 -43.48 15.28
N GLU A 414 -4.17 -42.49 15.79
CA GLU A 414 -5.05 -42.66 16.96
C GLU A 414 -6.11 -43.79 16.74
N ARG A 415 -6.65 -43.87 15.52
CA ARG A 415 -7.62 -44.93 15.17
C ARG A 415 -6.96 -46.31 15.13
N LEU A 416 -5.79 -46.42 14.51
CA LEU A 416 -5.03 -47.68 14.47
C LEU A 416 -4.65 -48.15 15.87
N ASP A 417 -4.18 -47.26 16.74
CA ASP A 417 -3.82 -47.59 18.13
C ASP A 417 -5.03 -48.03 18.94
N ALA A 418 -6.22 -47.50 18.60
CA ALA A 418 -7.50 -47.92 19.19
C ALA A 418 -8.08 -49.20 18.55
N GLY A 419 -7.38 -49.86 17.64
CA GLY A 419 -7.84 -51.08 16.92
C GLY A 419 -9.03 -50.83 15.99
N LYS A 420 -9.26 -49.59 15.54
CA LYS A 420 -10.36 -49.22 14.67
C LYS A 420 -9.96 -49.25 13.19
N LEU A 421 -10.94 -49.48 12.34
CA LEU A 421 -10.74 -49.41 10.89
C LEU A 421 -10.37 -47.97 10.49
N ILE A 422 -9.42 -47.83 9.57
CA ILE A 422 -9.05 -46.56 8.93
C ILE A 422 -9.55 -46.54 7.51
N VAL A 423 -9.80 -45.35 6.97
CA VAL A 423 -10.10 -45.10 5.56
C VAL A 423 -9.13 -44.08 5.01
N PRO A 424 -8.75 -44.11 3.75
CA PRO A 424 -7.91 -43.10 3.13
C PRO A 424 -8.45 -41.70 3.40
N ILE A 425 -7.58 -40.79 3.87
CA ILE A 425 -7.92 -39.36 4.03
C ILE A 425 -7.12 -38.58 3.01
N SER A 426 -7.83 -37.85 2.17
CA SER A 426 -7.21 -36.95 1.20
C SER A 426 -6.99 -35.58 1.80
N VAL A 427 -5.83 -34.98 1.49
CA VAL A 427 -5.43 -33.65 1.98
C VAL A 427 -4.96 -32.83 0.79
N ASN A 428 -5.53 -31.65 0.63
CA ASN A 428 -5.17 -30.69 -0.40
C ASN A 428 -3.73 -30.18 -0.21
N GLN A 429 -3.01 -30.00 -1.31
CA GLN A 429 -1.65 -29.47 -1.36
C GLN A 429 -1.57 -28.31 -2.33
N SER A 430 -1.19 -27.14 -1.84
CA SER A 430 -1.02 -25.95 -2.68
C SER A 430 0.10 -26.11 -3.70
N GLY A 431 -0.08 -25.48 -4.85
CA GLY A 431 0.95 -25.37 -5.90
C GLY A 431 2.28 -24.79 -5.44
N LEU A 432 2.28 -24.03 -4.37
CA LEU A 432 3.51 -23.41 -3.82
C LEU A 432 4.53 -24.45 -3.32
N HIS A 433 4.10 -25.65 -2.94
CA HIS A 433 4.99 -26.74 -2.59
C HIS A 433 5.90 -27.20 -3.75
N ALA A 434 5.52 -26.91 -5.00
CA ALA A 434 6.35 -27.25 -6.16
C ALA A 434 7.72 -26.57 -6.13
N SER A 435 7.82 -25.37 -5.58
CA SER A 435 9.07 -24.61 -5.43
C SER A 435 9.74 -24.75 -4.05
N GLU A 436 9.14 -25.51 -3.12
CA GLU A 436 9.65 -25.63 -1.75
C GLU A 436 10.90 -26.52 -1.69
N THR A 437 11.98 -25.95 -1.17
CA THR A 437 13.21 -26.70 -0.88
C THR A 437 13.03 -27.56 0.37
N GLY A 438 13.20 -28.88 0.25
CA GLY A 438 13.09 -29.81 1.39
C GLY A 438 11.70 -30.40 1.61
N TYR A 439 10.72 -30.15 0.72
CA TYR A 439 9.37 -30.73 0.77
C TYR A 439 9.38 -32.24 1.01
N LEU A 440 10.06 -33.01 0.16
CA LEU A 440 10.14 -34.48 0.30
C LEU A 440 10.77 -34.93 1.63
N LYS A 441 11.73 -34.18 2.17
CA LYS A 441 12.31 -34.47 3.48
C LYS A 441 11.30 -34.26 4.62
N ARG A 442 10.46 -33.26 4.50
CA ARG A 442 9.40 -32.97 5.49
C ARG A 442 8.31 -34.02 5.42
N MET A 443 7.91 -34.43 4.21
CA MET A 443 6.96 -35.54 3.99
C MET A 443 7.47 -36.87 4.59
N ARG A 444 8.74 -37.22 4.34
CA ARG A 444 9.36 -38.43 4.92
C ARG A 444 9.32 -38.42 6.43
N LYS A 445 9.62 -37.28 7.08
CA LYS A 445 9.53 -37.15 8.55
C LYS A 445 8.12 -37.44 9.10
N LEU A 446 7.06 -37.03 8.39
CA LEU A 446 5.69 -37.32 8.80
C LEU A 446 5.39 -38.82 8.67
N VAL A 447 5.77 -39.44 7.55
CA VAL A 447 5.61 -40.89 7.35
C VAL A 447 6.35 -41.67 8.46
N ASP A 448 7.63 -41.36 8.70
CA ASP A 448 8.45 -42.02 9.71
C ASP A 448 7.91 -41.81 11.15
N LYS A 449 7.32 -40.64 11.43
CA LYS A 449 6.76 -40.29 12.76
C LYS A 449 5.50 -41.08 13.09
N TYR A 450 4.62 -41.24 12.11
CA TYR A 450 3.28 -41.81 12.35
C TYR A 450 3.16 -43.28 11.93
N ASP A 451 4.06 -43.78 11.11
CA ASP A 451 4.12 -45.19 10.67
C ASP A 451 2.76 -45.78 10.29
N LEU A 452 2.10 -45.14 9.31
CA LEU A 452 0.79 -45.58 8.80
C LEU A 452 0.94 -46.56 7.64
N PRO A 453 -0.01 -47.48 7.44
CA PRO A 453 -0.07 -48.31 6.24
C PRO A 453 -0.07 -47.47 4.95
N ALA A 454 0.59 -47.96 3.91
CA ALA A 454 0.55 -47.30 2.60
C ALA A 454 -0.88 -47.09 2.13
N GLY A 455 -1.16 -45.94 1.48
CA GLY A 455 -2.49 -45.55 1.02
C GLY A 455 -3.41 -44.98 2.09
N SER A 456 -2.94 -44.82 3.37
CA SER A 456 -3.75 -44.21 4.41
C SER A 456 -3.95 -42.71 4.21
N ILE A 457 -3.03 -42.03 3.51
CA ILE A 457 -3.09 -40.60 3.18
C ILE A 457 -3.01 -40.44 1.67
N ASP A 458 -3.91 -39.64 1.12
CA ASP A 458 -3.96 -39.23 -0.27
C ASP A 458 -3.62 -37.74 -0.39
N LEU A 459 -2.75 -37.37 -1.30
CA LEU A 459 -2.36 -36.00 -1.56
C LEU A 459 -3.08 -35.48 -2.79
N GLU A 460 -3.96 -34.51 -2.64
CA GLU A 460 -4.69 -33.88 -3.74
C GLU A 460 -3.88 -32.68 -4.25
N ILE A 461 -3.46 -32.75 -5.50
CA ILE A 461 -2.63 -31.75 -6.15
C ILE A 461 -3.39 -31.21 -7.36
N THR A 462 -3.63 -29.90 -7.38
CA THR A 462 -4.33 -29.27 -8.50
C THR A 462 -3.49 -29.25 -9.77
N GLU A 463 -4.15 -29.30 -10.93
CA GLU A 463 -3.53 -29.22 -12.25
C GLU A 463 -2.60 -28.01 -12.41
N THR A 464 -2.92 -26.88 -11.77
CA THR A 464 -2.16 -25.62 -11.86
C THR A 464 -0.74 -25.69 -11.30
N VAL A 465 -0.43 -26.67 -10.45
CA VAL A 465 0.94 -26.95 -9.96
C VAL A 465 1.91 -27.25 -11.11
N PHE A 466 1.37 -27.69 -12.22
CA PHE A 466 2.14 -28.15 -13.38
C PHE A 466 2.15 -27.14 -14.54
N VAL A 467 1.78 -25.87 -14.30
CA VAL A 467 1.68 -24.81 -15.33
C VAL A 467 2.98 -24.61 -16.12
N ASP A 468 4.15 -24.82 -15.50
CA ASP A 468 5.45 -24.77 -16.19
C ASP A 468 5.85 -26.11 -16.85
N PHE A 469 4.90 -27.03 -17.03
CA PHE A 469 5.14 -28.37 -17.58
C PHE A 469 5.63 -28.38 -19.04
N GLU A 470 5.53 -27.25 -19.73
CA GLU A 470 6.12 -27.07 -21.06
C GLU A 470 7.65 -27.09 -21.03
N LYS A 471 8.28 -26.71 -19.91
CA LYS A 471 9.73 -26.79 -19.73
C LYS A 471 10.13 -28.20 -19.33
N GLN A 472 11.02 -28.83 -20.09
CA GLN A 472 11.44 -30.21 -19.88
C GLN A 472 12.06 -30.47 -18.49
N GLU A 473 12.76 -29.50 -17.93
CA GLU A 473 13.35 -29.58 -16.59
C GLU A 473 12.29 -29.64 -15.50
N SER A 474 11.26 -28.76 -15.58
CA SER A 474 10.13 -28.73 -14.64
C SER A 474 9.31 -30.01 -14.68
N ARG A 475 9.08 -30.56 -15.89
CA ARG A 475 8.42 -31.84 -16.10
C ARG A 475 9.15 -32.99 -15.40
N THR A 476 10.45 -33.09 -15.62
CA THR A 476 11.27 -34.16 -15.02
C THR A 476 11.27 -34.10 -13.51
N GLU A 477 11.32 -32.90 -12.93
CA GLU A 477 11.31 -32.70 -11.49
C GLU A 477 9.94 -33.06 -10.88
N ALA A 478 8.85 -32.65 -11.51
CA ALA A 478 7.49 -33.00 -11.08
C ALA A 478 7.25 -34.52 -11.06
N VAL A 479 7.67 -35.23 -12.12
CA VAL A 479 7.58 -36.71 -12.19
C VAL A 479 8.39 -37.36 -11.06
N LYS A 480 9.62 -36.93 -10.85
CA LYS A 480 10.46 -37.46 -9.76
C LYS A 480 9.80 -37.24 -8.39
N ARG A 481 9.19 -36.09 -8.19
CA ARG A 481 8.55 -35.73 -6.92
C ARG A 481 7.32 -36.61 -6.66
N VAL A 482 6.41 -36.73 -7.64
CA VAL A 482 5.23 -37.59 -7.54
C VAL A 482 5.63 -39.04 -7.25
N ASN A 483 6.59 -39.59 -8.02
CA ASN A 483 7.04 -40.96 -7.81
C ASN A 483 7.63 -41.18 -6.40
N LYS A 484 8.41 -40.20 -5.89
CA LYS A 484 8.94 -40.29 -4.52
C LYS A 484 7.87 -40.23 -3.44
N LEU A 485 6.81 -39.45 -3.62
CA LEU A 485 5.67 -39.45 -2.71
C LEU A 485 4.97 -40.82 -2.69
N ARG A 486 4.75 -41.43 -3.86
CA ARG A 486 4.17 -42.77 -3.97
C ARG A 486 5.06 -43.84 -3.33
N GLU A 487 6.40 -43.76 -3.54
CA GLU A 487 7.39 -44.64 -2.87
C GLU A 487 7.38 -44.48 -1.33
N MET A 488 6.95 -43.34 -0.82
CA MET A 488 6.78 -43.09 0.62
C MET A 488 5.47 -43.67 1.17
N GLY A 489 4.57 -44.17 0.30
CA GLY A 489 3.30 -44.76 0.69
C GLY A 489 2.09 -43.83 0.56
N PHE A 490 2.25 -42.63 0.00
CA PHE A 490 1.10 -41.78 -0.33
C PHE A 490 0.37 -42.25 -1.58
N THR A 491 -0.95 -42.11 -1.59
CA THR A 491 -1.74 -41.99 -2.81
C THR A 491 -1.62 -40.58 -3.33
N VAL A 492 -1.58 -40.34 -4.62
CA VAL A 492 -1.51 -39.01 -5.22
C VAL A 492 -2.66 -38.83 -6.21
N SER A 493 -3.52 -37.88 -5.93
CA SER A 493 -4.71 -37.53 -6.71
C SER A 493 -4.50 -36.25 -7.52
N MET A 494 -4.93 -36.25 -8.77
CA MET A 494 -5.03 -35.06 -9.62
C MET A 494 -6.37 -34.40 -9.37
N ASP A 495 -6.36 -33.20 -8.82
CA ASP A 495 -7.56 -32.43 -8.49
C ASP A 495 -7.96 -31.42 -9.57
N ASP A 496 -9.24 -31.03 -9.61
CA ASP A 496 -9.84 -30.05 -10.53
C ASP A 496 -9.61 -30.36 -12.03
N PHE A 497 -9.57 -31.63 -12.41
CA PHE A 497 -9.32 -32.01 -13.82
C PHE A 497 -10.40 -31.45 -14.75
N CYS A 498 -10.00 -30.88 -15.88
CA CYS A 498 -10.83 -30.19 -16.89
C CYS A 498 -11.30 -28.77 -16.52
N THR A 499 -10.79 -28.13 -15.49
CA THR A 499 -11.14 -26.72 -15.18
C THR A 499 -10.24 -25.70 -15.86
N GLY A 500 -9.08 -26.12 -16.40
CA GLY A 500 -8.07 -25.23 -16.95
C GLY A 500 -7.32 -25.77 -18.17
N TYR A 501 -6.01 -25.75 -18.12
CA TYR A 501 -5.10 -26.16 -19.21
C TYR A 501 -4.75 -27.64 -19.13
N SER A 502 -5.73 -28.54 -18.87
CA SER A 502 -5.49 -29.97 -18.78
C SER A 502 -4.79 -30.50 -20.04
N SER A 503 -3.52 -30.75 -19.89
CA SER A 503 -2.70 -31.25 -21.00
C SER A 503 -2.70 -32.78 -20.98
N ILE A 504 -3.16 -33.40 -22.08
CA ILE A 504 -3.00 -34.85 -22.30
C ILE A 504 -1.53 -35.29 -22.09
N ALA A 505 -0.58 -34.38 -22.33
CA ALA A 505 0.83 -34.60 -22.06
C ALA A 505 1.15 -34.83 -20.56
N MET A 506 0.37 -34.29 -19.65
CA MET A 506 0.52 -34.57 -18.20
C MET A 506 0.12 -36.01 -17.89
N LEU A 507 -1.05 -36.45 -18.39
CA LEU A 507 -1.52 -37.82 -18.19
C LEU A 507 -0.57 -38.87 -18.79
N GLN A 508 0.13 -38.53 -19.89
CA GLN A 508 1.15 -39.42 -20.46
C GLN A 508 2.41 -39.56 -19.61
N THR A 509 2.70 -38.59 -18.76
CA THR A 509 4.01 -38.46 -18.12
C THR A 509 3.95 -38.66 -16.60
N LEU A 510 2.87 -38.21 -15.95
CA LEU A 510 2.68 -38.32 -14.51
C LEU A 510 1.93 -39.58 -14.16
N THR A 511 2.51 -40.40 -13.29
CA THR A 511 1.83 -41.62 -12.77
C THR A 511 1.12 -41.24 -11.47
N MET A 512 -0.16 -40.85 -11.59
CA MET A 512 -1.04 -40.56 -10.46
C MET A 512 -2.04 -41.69 -10.23
N ASP A 513 -2.58 -41.77 -9.02
CA ASP A 513 -3.44 -42.88 -8.62
C ASP A 513 -4.92 -42.59 -8.85
N VAL A 514 -5.34 -41.32 -8.69
CA VAL A 514 -6.75 -40.91 -8.81
C VAL A 514 -6.85 -39.64 -9.66
N MET A 515 -7.89 -39.60 -10.49
CA MET A 515 -8.30 -38.41 -11.25
C MET A 515 -9.65 -37.94 -10.71
N LYS A 516 -9.71 -36.70 -10.18
CA LYS A 516 -10.92 -36.07 -9.67
C LYS A 516 -11.52 -35.19 -10.77
N ILE A 517 -12.75 -35.46 -11.15
CA ILE A 517 -13.51 -34.68 -12.12
C ILE A 517 -14.29 -33.60 -11.36
N ASP A 518 -14.04 -32.34 -11.70
CA ASP A 518 -14.71 -31.19 -11.07
C ASP A 518 -16.22 -31.14 -11.38
N ARG A 519 -16.96 -30.58 -10.43
CA ARG A 519 -18.41 -30.36 -10.53
C ARG A 519 -18.85 -29.66 -11.81
N ALA A 520 -18.08 -28.71 -12.33
CA ALA A 520 -18.45 -27.93 -13.52
C ALA A 520 -18.62 -28.85 -14.74
N MET A 521 -17.80 -29.89 -14.86
CA MET A 521 -17.93 -30.88 -15.95
C MET A 521 -19.18 -31.72 -15.78
N LEU A 522 -19.52 -32.14 -14.57
CA LEU A 522 -20.76 -32.86 -14.28
C LEU A 522 -21.98 -32.01 -14.66
N LEU A 523 -22.05 -30.76 -14.27
CA LEU A 523 -23.13 -29.83 -14.62
C LEU A 523 -23.23 -29.59 -16.13
N ALA A 524 -22.10 -29.45 -16.83
CA ALA A 524 -22.08 -29.31 -18.28
C ALA A 524 -22.61 -30.56 -19.01
N SER A 525 -22.42 -31.74 -18.42
CA SER A 525 -22.93 -33.01 -18.97
C SER A 525 -24.45 -33.14 -18.88
N GLU A 526 -25.09 -32.49 -17.91
CA GLU A 526 -26.56 -32.51 -17.79
C GLU A 526 -27.24 -31.72 -18.91
N GLN A 527 -26.56 -30.67 -19.43
CA GLN A 527 -27.14 -29.70 -20.36
C GLN A 527 -27.21 -30.21 -21.82
N SER A 528 -26.43 -31.22 -22.20
CA SER A 528 -26.37 -31.66 -23.59
C SER A 528 -25.86 -33.10 -23.77
N GLU A 529 -26.29 -33.75 -24.83
CA GLU A 529 -25.77 -35.07 -25.22
C GLU A 529 -24.26 -35.04 -25.53
N ARG A 530 -23.78 -33.94 -26.07
CA ARG A 530 -22.35 -33.71 -26.30
C ARG A 530 -21.57 -33.69 -24.97
N GLY A 531 -22.12 -33.02 -23.93
CA GLY A 531 -21.55 -33.00 -22.59
C GLY A 531 -21.45 -34.40 -21.99
N ARG A 532 -22.50 -35.21 -22.10
CA ARG A 532 -22.50 -36.63 -21.65
C ARG A 532 -21.43 -37.47 -22.33
N LYS A 533 -21.28 -37.33 -23.66
CA LYS A 533 -20.22 -37.99 -24.40
C LYS A 533 -18.83 -37.57 -23.95
N LEU A 534 -18.63 -36.27 -23.68
CA LEU A 534 -17.36 -35.76 -23.18
C LEU A 534 -17.04 -36.31 -21.78
N LEU A 535 -18.01 -36.32 -20.87
CA LEU A 535 -17.83 -36.89 -19.53
C LEU A 535 -17.40 -38.35 -19.60
N ARG A 536 -18.09 -39.18 -20.43
CA ARG A 536 -17.72 -40.57 -20.63
C ARG A 536 -16.31 -40.74 -21.18
N ASN A 537 -15.93 -39.95 -22.18
CA ASN A 537 -14.57 -40.02 -22.77
C ASN A 537 -13.50 -39.63 -21.73
N VAL A 538 -13.77 -38.70 -20.84
CA VAL A 538 -12.83 -38.30 -19.76
C VAL A 538 -12.71 -39.45 -18.74
N ILE A 539 -13.81 -40.07 -18.35
CA ILE A 539 -13.80 -41.24 -17.45
C ILE A 539 -12.99 -42.39 -18.08
N ASP A 540 -13.25 -42.71 -19.35
CA ASP A 540 -12.55 -43.77 -20.08
C ASP A 540 -11.03 -43.43 -20.23
N MET A 541 -10.70 -42.17 -20.45
CA MET A 541 -9.31 -41.72 -20.53
C MET A 541 -8.56 -41.93 -19.20
N GLY A 542 -9.14 -41.52 -18.05
CA GLY A 542 -8.55 -41.79 -16.75
C GLY A 542 -8.29 -43.26 -16.50
N LYS A 543 -9.29 -44.14 -16.82
CA LYS A 543 -9.17 -45.59 -16.71
C LYS A 543 -8.11 -46.18 -17.63
N SER A 544 -7.96 -45.65 -18.84
CA SER A 544 -6.99 -46.15 -19.82
C SER A 544 -5.54 -45.94 -19.41
N VAL A 545 -5.30 -44.99 -18.49
CA VAL A 545 -3.98 -44.70 -17.88
C VAL A 545 -3.90 -45.24 -16.43
N GLU A 546 -4.74 -46.20 -16.09
CA GLU A 546 -4.77 -46.93 -14.80
C GLU A 546 -5.05 -46.04 -13.57
N MET A 547 -5.73 -44.92 -13.77
CA MET A 547 -6.18 -44.05 -12.67
C MET A 547 -7.61 -44.44 -12.23
N ALA A 548 -7.85 -44.42 -10.92
CA ALA A 548 -9.19 -44.40 -10.39
C ALA A 548 -9.87 -43.06 -10.72
N VAL A 549 -11.15 -43.08 -11.06
CA VAL A 549 -11.89 -41.86 -11.41
C VAL A 549 -12.92 -41.56 -10.33
N LEU A 550 -12.85 -40.38 -9.78
CA LEU A 550 -13.77 -39.84 -8.78
C LEU A 550 -14.45 -38.58 -9.34
N CYS A 551 -15.78 -38.47 -9.23
CA CYS A 551 -16.50 -37.27 -9.62
C CYS A 551 -16.98 -36.52 -8.39
N GLU A 552 -16.78 -35.20 -8.39
CA GLU A 552 -17.15 -34.29 -7.30
C GLU A 552 -18.49 -33.60 -7.52
N GLY A 553 -19.06 -33.08 -6.42
CA GLY A 553 -20.23 -32.21 -6.44
C GLY A 553 -21.52 -32.90 -6.85
N ILE A 554 -21.67 -34.19 -6.54
CA ILE A 554 -22.90 -34.92 -6.81
C ILE A 554 -24.01 -34.46 -5.85
N GLU A 555 -25.10 -33.94 -6.39
CA GLU A 555 -26.21 -33.36 -5.61
C GLU A 555 -27.54 -34.09 -5.85
N SER A 556 -27.67 -34.86 -6.95
CA SER A 556 -28.91 -35.55 -7.27
C SER A 556 -28.70 -37.04 -7.69
N ARG A 557 -29.76 -37.84 -7.57
CA ARG A 557 -29.74 -39.23 -8.00
C ARG A 557 -29.60 -39.38 -9.52
N GLU A 558 -30.07 -38.41 -10.27
CA GLU A 558 -29.95 -38.38 -11.73
C GLU A 558 -28.47 -38.23 -12.13
N GLN A 559 -27.71 -37.38 -11.42
CA GLN A 559 -26.27 -37.24 -11.60
C GLN A 559 -25.52 -38.53 -11.24
N GLU A 560 -25.87 -39.16 -10.12
CA GLU A 560 -25.30 -40.44 -9.73
C GLU A 560 -25.53 -41.51 -10.81
N THR A 561 -26.77 -41.64 -11.31
CA THR A 561 -27.13 -42.61 -12.37
C THR A 561 -26.32 -42.34 -13.64
N LEU A 562 -26.24 -41.08 -14.08
CA LEU A 562 -25.44 -40.68 -15.24
C LEU A 562 -23.96 -41.07 -15.09
N LEU A 563 -23.38 -40.88 -13.91
CA LEU A 563 -22.00 -41.25 -13.63
C LEU A 563 -21.78 -42.75 -13.65
N ILE A 564 -22.68 -43.53 -13.04
CA ILE A 564 -22.63 -45.00 -13.07
C ILE A 564 -22.74 -45.52 -14.51
N GLU A 565 -23.69 -45.01 -15.30
CA GLU A 565 -23.86 -45.36 -16.73
C GLU A 565 -22.66 -44.94 -17.58
N SER A 566 -21.97 -43.85 -17.19
CA SER A 566 -20.72 -43.41 -17.82
C SER A 566 -19.50 -44.20 -17.35
N GLY A 567 -19.69 -45.12 -16.40
CA GLY A 567 -18.64 -46.00 -15.89
C GLY A 567 -17.81 -45.38 -14.73
N CYS A 568 -18.21 -44.28 -14.17
CA CYS A 568 -17.52 -43.72 -12.98
C CYS A 568 -17.71 -44.64 -11.78
N THR A 569 -16.62 -44.84 -11.01
CA THR A 569 -16.63 -45.78 -9.88
C THR A 569 -16.83 -45.09 -8.54
N PHE A 570 -16.24 -43.91 -8.38
CA PHE A 570 -16.22 -43.18 -7.13
C PHE A 570 -16.85 -41.80 -7.25
N GLY A 571 -17.43 -41.30 -6.16
CA GLY A 571 -18.07 -40.00 -6.16
C GLY A 571 -18.09 -39.37 -4.78
N GLN A 572 -18.24 -38.05 -4.79
CA GLN A 572 -18.35 -37.22 -3.58
C GLN A 572 -19.38 -36.13 -3.85
N GLY A 573 -20.21 -35.81 -2.84
CA GLY A 573 -21.18 -34.75 -3.01
C GLY A 573 -22.22 -34.67 -1.90
N PHE A 574 -23.06 -33.62 -1.97
CA PHE A 574 -24.09 -33.35 -0.98
C PHE A 574 -25.27 -34.33 -1.05
N LEU A 575 -25.39 -35.06 -2.17
CA LEU A 575 -26.33 -36.16 -2.26
C LEU A 575 -26.12 -37.18 -1.13
N TYR A 576 -24.87 -37.44 -0.79
CA TYR A 576 -24.52 -38.40 0.26
C TYR A 576 -24.42 -37.70 1.62
N LYS A 577 -23.37 -36.90 1.82
CA LYS A 577 -23.15 -36.14 3.05
C LYS A 577 -22.40 -34.85 2.77
N LYS A 578 -22.75 -33.84 3.51
CA LYS A 578 -21.94 -32.60 3.58
C LYS A 578 -20.69 -32.83 4.41
N PRO A 579 -19.65 -31.99 4.25
CA PRO A 579 -18.51 -31.97 5.18
C PRO A 579 -19.00 -31.85 6.63
N MET A 580 -18.43 -32.65 7.53
CA MET A 580 -18.76 -32.66 8.94
C MET A 580 -17.50 -32.72 9.82
N PRO A 581 -17.55 -32.33 11.10
CA PRO A 581 -16.43 -32.47 12.01
C PRO A 581 -15.88 -33.90 12.02
N ALA A 582 -14.55 -34.07 12.07
CA ALA A 582 -13.91 -35.37 11.96
C ALA A 582 -14.44 -36.40 12.99
N GLN A 583 -14.75 -35.94 14.22
CA GLN A 583 -15.33 -36.81 15.25
C GLN A 583 -16.72 -37.34 14.86
N GLU A 584 -17.54 -36.51 14.24
CA GLU A 584 -18.86 -36.91 13.75
C GLU A 584 -18.73 -37.88 12.58
N PHE A 585 -17.83 -37.60 11.64
CA PHE A 585 -17.53 -38.50 10.53
C PHE A 585 -17.15 -39.90 11.03
N PHE A 586 -16.20 -40.02 11.94
CA PHE A 586 -15.77 -41.31 12.44
C PHE A 586 -16.84 -42.03 13.29
N ARG A 587 -17.68 -41.32 14.02
CA ARG A 587 -18.82 -41.91 14.71
C ARG A 587 -19.80 -42.54 13.71
N CYS A 588 -20.16 -41.83 12.65
CA CYS A 588 -21.04 -42.35 11.59
C CYS A 588 -20.40 -43.50 10.80
N PHE A 589 -19.09 -43.42 10.54
CA PHE A 589 -18.36 -44.48 9.86
C PHE A 589 -18.29 -45.77 10.71
N ASP A 590 -18.02 -45.67 12.00
CA ASP A 590 -17.94 -46.82 12.93
C ASP A 590 -19.32 -47.48 13.12
N SER A 591 -20.42 -46.72 13.08
CA SER A 591 -21.80 -47.24 13.20
C SER A 591 -22.37 -47.76 11.86
N ARG A 592 -21.65 -47.60 10.75
CA ARG A 592 -22.12 -47.81 9.38
C ARG A 592 -23.35 -46.99 8.99
N ASP A 593 -23.64 -45.90 9.68
CA ASP A 593 -24.73 -44.97 9.38
C ASP A 593 -24.44 -44.11 8.13
N MET A 594 -23.28 -44.31 7.53
CA MET A 594 -22.88 -43.66 6.27
C MET A 594 -23.20 -44.51 5.04
N ASP A 595 -23.41 -45.81 5.21
CA ASP A 595 -23.72 -46.69 4.10
C ASP A 595 -25.20 -46.50 3.76
N HIS A 596 -25.50 -46.04 2.55
CA HIS A 596 -26.86 -45.91 2.06
C HIS A 596 -27.43 -47.31 1.84
N LYS A 597 -28.08 -47.91 2.84
CA LYS A 597 -29.01 -49.02 2.61
C LYS A 597 -30.23 -48.45 1.92
N SER A 598 -30.45 -48.88 0.70
CA SER A 598 -31.56 -48.60 -0.23
C SER A 598 -32.91 -48.45 0.43
#